data_03b607f7febb0cefffb0c7e180a3526a
#
_entry.id   03b607f7febb0cefffb0c7e180a3526a
#
_cell.length_a   1.000
_cell.length_b   1.000
_cell.length_c   1.000
_cell.angle_alpha   90.00
_cell.angle_beta   90.00
_cell.angle_gamma   90.00
#
_symmetry.space_group_name_H-M   'P 1'
#
loop_
_entity.id
_entity.type
_entity.pdbx_description
1 polymer ?
#
loop_
_entity_poly.entity_id
_entity_poly.type
_entity_poly.pdbx_seq_one_letter_code
_entity_poly.pdbx_strand_id
1 'polypeptide(L)'
;ILGRRTHESIGRPLPGRRNLVVSRQRDLAIPGCEVVGSLDEALTRAWAAGEVPHVIGGASLYAEAIPRATRIELTEVHAAPTGDTHFPPLPTDAFEEVAREDHDDCSFVTLRRR
;
A
#
# COMPACT_ATOMS: atom_id res chain seq x y z
N ILE A 1 -4.33 -3.55 -3.41
CA ILE A 1 -5.13 -2.32 -3.23
C ILE A 1 -4.25 -1.12 -3.47
N LEU A 2 -4.66 -0.23 -4.33
CA LEU A 2 -3.89 0.96 -4.69
C LEU A 2 -4.83 2.10 -5.06
N GLY A 3 -4.32 3.34 -4.94
CA GLY A 3 -5.03 4.52 -5.36
C GLY A 3 -4.99 4.71 -6.87
N ARG A 4 -5.90 5.52 -7.42
CA ARG A 4 -5.98 5.77 -8.86
C ARG A 4 -4.67 6.36 -9.41
N ARG A 5 -4.08 7.33 -8.72
CA ARG A 5 -2.84 7.96 -9.19
C ARG A 5 -1.67 6.99 -9.21
N THR A 6 -1.62 6.10 -8.22
CA THR A 6 -0.61 5.04 -8.19
C THR A 6 -0.78 4.10 -9.36
N HIS A 7 -2.02 3.72 -9.68
CA HIS A 7 -2.30 2.90 -10.85
C HIS A 7 -1.88 3.59 -12.14
N GLU A 8 -2.16 4.87 -12.28
CA GLU A 8 -1.76 5.65 -13.46
C GLU A 8 -0.23 5.70 -13.62
N SER A 9 0.50 5.79 -12.51
CA SER A 9 1.97 5.74 -12.54
C SER A 9 2.51 4.40 -12.98
N ILE A 10 1.88 3.30 -12.55
CA ILE A 10 2.26 1.94 -12.95
C ILE A 10 1.88 1.71 -14.43
N GLY A 11 0.75 2.26 -14.86
CA GLY A 11 0.28 2.24 -16.25
C GLY A 11 -0.41 0.96 -16.68
N ARG A 12 -0.45 -0.08 -15.84
CA ARG A 12 -1.10 -1.36 -16.17
C ARG A 12 -1.47 -2.12 -14.90
N PRO A 13 -2.44 -3.04 -14.95
CA PRO A 13 -2.72 -3.93 -13.82
C PRO A 13 -1.51 -4.81 -13.51
N LEU A 14 -1.29 -5.06 -12.23
CA LEU A 14 -0.22 -5.96 -11.81
C LEU A 14 -0.62 -7.41 -12.13
N PRO A 15 0.23 -8.17 -12.83
CA PRO A 15 -0.14 -9.52 -13.26
C PRO A 15 -0.17 -10.51 -12.10
N GLY A 16 -0.99 -11.56 -12.26
CA GLY A 16 -1.05 -12.66 -11.31
C GLY A 16 -1.73 -12.33 -9.99
N ARG A 17 -2.45 -11.21 -9.91
CA ARG A 17 -3.14 -10.78 -8.69
C ARG A 17 -4.34 -9.92 -9.01
N ARG A 18 -5.26 -9.85 -8.03
CA ARG A 18 -6.43 -9.00 -8.13
C ARG A 18 -6.03 -7.54 -7.85
N ASN A 19 -6.45 -6.64 -8.72
CA ASN A 19 -6.14 -5.21 -8.61
C ASN A 19 -7.41 -4.46 -8.21
N LEU A 20 -7.41 -3.93 -6.97
CA LEU A 20 -8.50 -3.12 -6.44
C LEU A 20 -8.04 -1.67 -6.40
N VAL A 21 -8.66 -0.83 -7.23
CA VAL A 21 -8.31 0.59 -7.33
C VAL A 21 -9.33 1.41 -6.54
N VAL A 22 -8.85 2.17 -5.56
CA VAL A 22 -9.69 3.04 -4.75
C VAL A 22 -9.83 4.39 -5.44
N SER A 23 -11.06 4.76 -5.78
CA SER A 23 -11.37 6.03 -6.43
C SER A 23 -12.73 6.54 -5.97
N ARG A 24 -12.84 7.86 -5.84
CA ARG A 24 -14.14 8.50 -5.56
C ARG A 24 -15.05 8.54 -6.79
N GLN A 25 -14.49 8.33 -7.99
CA GLN A 25 -15.26 8.24 -9.22
C GLN A 25 -15.81 6.82 -9.38
N ARG A 26 -17.04 6.61 -8.98
CA ARG A 26 -17.67 5.27 -8.99
C ARG A 26 -17.95 4.74 -10.39
N ASP A 27 -18.09 5.62 -11.35
CA ASP A 27 -18.32 5.27 -12.75
C ASP A 27 -17.04 5.03 -13.54
N LEU A 28 -15.88 5.18 -12.88
CA LEU A 28 -14.59 4.92 -13.49
C LEU A 28 -14.43 3.43 -13.78
N ALA A 29 -14.09 3.10 -15.00
CA ALA A 29 -13.79 1.73 -15.40
C ALA A 29 -12.33 1.64 -15.82
N ILE A 30 -11.58 0.72 -15.21
CA ILE A 30 -10.17 0.48 -15.53
C ILE A 30 -10.05 -0.99 -15.95
N PRO A 31 -9.67 -1.26 -17.22
CA PRO A 31 -9.52 -2.65 -17.67
C PRO A 31 -8.56 -3.45 -16.81
N GLY A 32 -8.98 -4.65 -16.41
CA GLY A 32 -8.17 -5.53 -15.56
C GLY A 32 -8.17 -5.20 -14.09
N CYS A 33 -8.91 -4.17 -13.67
CA CYS A 33 -9.01 -3.75 -12.27
C CYS A 33 -10.45 -3.67 -11.83
N GLU A 34 -10.66 -3.78 -10.52
CA GLU A 34 -11.94 -3.48 -9.88
C GLU A 34 -11.82 -2.11 -9.24
N VAL A 35 -12.78 -1.23 -9.49
CA VAL A 35 -12.81 0.10 -8.90
C VAL A 35 -13.74 0.09 -7.69
N VAL A 36 -13.24 0.52 -6.56
CA VAL A 36 -13.98 0.58 -5.29
C VAL A 36 -13.95 2.00 -4.74
N GLY A 37 -14.95 2.36 -3.94
CA GLY A 37 -15.11 3.73 -3.44
C GLY A 37 -14.29 4.06 -2.20
N SER A 38 -13.76 3.06 -1.50
CA SER A 38 -13.03 3.26 -0.25
C SER A 38 -12.09 2.11 0.05
N LEU A 39 -11.15 2.34 0.96
CA LEU A 39 -10.27 1.29 1.47
C LEU A 39 -11.09 0.22 2.20
N ASP A 40 -12.11 0.60 2.97
CA ASP A 40 -12.97 -0.36 3.65
C ASP A 40 -13.64 -1.32 2.68
N GLU A 41 -14.17 -0.82 1.58
CA GLU A 41 -14.78 -1.65 0.54
C GLU A 41 -13.75 -2.60 -0.07
N ALA A 42 -12.54 -2.12 -0.35
CA ALA A 42 -11.47 -2.95 -0.90
C ALA A 42 -11.09 -4.06 0.06
N LEU A 43 -10.91 -3.76 1.34
CA LEU A 43 -10.57 -4.74 2.37
C LEU A 43 -11.69 -5.78 2.53
N THR A 44 -12.94 -5.34 2.55
CA THR A 44 -14.09 -6.23 2.66
C THR A 44 -14.13 -7.23 1.50
N ARG A 45 -13.92 -6.75 0.27
CA ARG A 45 -13.89 -7.62 -0.91
C ARG A 45 -12.76 -8.63 -0.87
N ALA A 46 -11.56 -8.20 -0.46
CA ALA A 46 -10.40 -9.07 -0.38
C ALA A 46 -10.59 -10.17 0.68
N TRP A 47 -11.04 -9.82 1.87
CA TRP A 47 -11.28 -10.78 2.93
C TRP A 47 -12.41 -11.75 2.59
N ALA A 48 -13.46 -11.28 1.93
CA ALA A 48 -14.57 -12.13 1.51
C ALA A 48 -14.13 -13.17 0.48
N ALA A 49 -13.12 -12.86 -0.32
CA ALA A 49 -12.54 -13.79 -1.30
C ALA A 49 -11.45 -14.69 -0.70
N GLY A 50 -11.15 -14.56 0.59
CA GLY A 50 -10.09 -15.33 1.24
C GLY A 50 -8.68 -14.88 0.88
N GLU A 51 -8.54 -13.69 0.35
CA GLU A 51 -7.26 -13.13 -0.04
C GLU A 51 -6.66 -12.27 1.07
N VAL A 52 -5.32 -12.24 1.16
CA VAL A 52 -4.63 -11.34 2.08
C VAL A 52 -4.39 -10.01 1.35
N PRO A 53 -5.04 -8.92 1.76
CA PRO A 53 -4.89 -7.65 1.04
C PRO A 53 -3.54 -6.99 1.31
N HIS A 54 -2.97 -6.39 0.25
CA HIS A 54 -1.75 -5.60 0.31
C HIS A 54 -2.07 -4.19 -0.21
N VAL A 55 -1.71 -3.17 0.56
CA VAL A 55 -1.89 -1.76 0.18
C VAL A 55 -0.55 -1.23 -0.32
N ILE A 56 -0.50 -0.78 -1.58
CA ILE A 56 0.75 -0.40 -2.23
C ILE A 56 0.86 1.08 -2.61
N GLY A 57 -0.03 1.91 -2.10
CA GLY A 57 0.07 3.36 -2.30
C GLY A 57 -1.23 4.00 -2.72
N GLY A 58 -1.34 5.26 -2.77
CA GLY A 58 -0.31 6.24 -2.38
C GLY A 58 -0.39 6.67 -0.90
N ALA A 59 0.17 7.82 -0.62
CA ALA A 59 0.33 8.31 0.75
C ALA A 59 -0.98 8.37 1.54
N SER A 60 -2.06 8.82 0.92
CA SER A 60 -3.37 8.88 1.58
C SER A 60 -3.92 7.50 1.96
N LEU A 61 -3.71 6.51 1.10
CA LEU A 61 -4.12 5.13 1.41
C LEU A 61 -3.23 4.51 2.49
N TYR A 62 -1.93 4.79 2.49
CA TYR A 62 -1.05 4.35 3.56
C TYR A 62 -1.49 4.93 4.91
N ALA A 63 -1.83 6.22 4.95
CA ALA A 63 -2.30 6.86 6.18
C ALA A 63 -3.57 6.19 6.72
N GLU A 64 -4.50 5.78 5.84
CA GLU A 64 -5.71 5.07 6.25
C GLU A 64 -5.43 3.61 6.62
N ALA A 65 -4.45 2.97 5.98
CA ALA A 65 -4.19 1.54 6.15
C ALA A 65 -3.32 1.24 7.37
N ILE A 66 -2.39 2.12 7.74
CA ILE A 66 -1.47 1.89 8.86
C ILE A 66 -2.18 1.50 10.16
N PRO A 67 -3.26 2.18 10.60
CA PRO A 67 -3.97 1.77 11.82
C PRO A 67 -4.56 0.37 11.76
N ARG A 68 -4.72 -0.18 10.57
CA ARG A 68 -5.35 -1.50 10.33
C ARG A 68 -4.33 -2.55 9.86
N ALA A 69 -3.10 -2.15 9.56
CA ALA A 69 -2.08 -3.05 9.05
C ALA A 69 -1.55 -3.96 10.16
N THR A 70 -1.28 -5.21 9.81
CA THR A 70 -0.63 -6.16 10.71
C THR A 70 0.85 -6.28 10.40
N ARG A 71 1.25 -5.94 9.18
CA ARG A 71 2.63 -6.04 8.72
C ARG A 71 2.93 -4.92 7.73
N ILE A 72 4.13 -4.35 7.83
CA ILE A 72 4.61 -3.33 6.92
C ILE A 72 5.95 -3.77 6.35
N GLU A 73 6.03 -3.81 5.03
CA GLU A 73 7.29 -4.00 4.31
C GLU A 73 7.78 -2.62 3.87
N LEU A 74 8.86 -2.17 4.46
CA LEU A 74 9.38 -0.82 4.26
C LEU A 74 10.74 -0.88 3.57
N THR A 75 10.94 -0.01 2.58
CA THR A 75 12.25 0.23 2.00
C THR A 75 12.73 1.59 2.46
N GLU A 76 13.81 1.60 3.25
CA GLU A 76 14.48 2.83 3.68
C GLU A 76 15.55 3.18 2.66
N VAL A 77 15.38 4.29 1.97
CA VAL A 77 16.38 4.78 1.00
C VAL A 77 17.41 5.62 1.75
N HIS A 78 18.68 5.25 1.62
CA HIS A 78 19.78 5.93 2.34
C HIS A 78 20.12 7.31 1.79
N ALA A 79 19.62 7.65 0.59
CA ALA A 79 19.73 9.00 0.05
C ALA A 79 18.51 9.82 0.48
N ALA A 80 18.68 11.15 0.61
CA ALA A 80 17.55 12.04 0.89
C ALA A 80 16.85 12.39 -0.43
N PRO A 81 15.77 11.71 -0.81
CA PRO A 81 15.09 12.00 -2.07
C PRO A 81 14.40 13.36 -1.99
N THR A 82 14.52 14.14 -3.04
CA THR A 82 13.73 15.34 -3.21
C THR A 82 12.43 14.97 -3.90
N GLY A 83 11.35 14.88 -3.15
CA GLY A 83 10.05 14.51 -3.69
C GLY A 83 8.95 15.05 -2.82
N ASP A 84 7.79 15.29 -3.42
CA ASP A 84 6.62 15.85 -2.71
C ASP A 84 5.83 14.77 -1.96
N THR A 85 6.06 13.50 -2.28
CA THR A 85 5.33 12.40 -1.66
C THR A 85 6.17 11.76 -0.58
N HIS A 86 5.68 11.81 0.65
CA HIS A 86 6.33 11.21 1.81
C HIS A 86 5.48 10.07 2.37
N PHE A 87 6.14 9.03 2.85
CA PHE A 87 5.44 7.99 3.59
C PHE A 87 4.95 8.58 4.91
N PRO A 88 3.70 8.29 5.34
CA PRO A 88 3.19 8.82 6.59
C PRO A 88 4.05 8.41 7.78
N PRO A 89 4.12 9.21 8.85
CA PRO A 89 4.82 8.81 10.07
C PRO A 89 4.27 7.49 10.61
N LEU A 90 5.18 6.58 10.99
CA LEU A 90 4.80 5.28 11.56
C LEU A 90 4.65 5.41 13.07
N PRO A 91 3.57 4.82 13.65
CA PRO A 91 3.43 4.77 15.10
C PRO A 91 4.42 3.74 15.67
N THR A 92 5.54 4.21 16.18
CA THR A 92 6.63 3.36 16.67
C THR A 92 6.22 2.44 17.80
N ASP A 93 5.20 2.83 18.58
CA ASP A 93 4.69 2.02 19.68
C ASP A 93 3.81 0.86 19.22
N ALA A 94 3.26 0.93 18.01
CA ALA A 94 2.33 -0.05 17.49
C ALA A 94 3.02 -1.17 16.70
N PHE A 95 4.24 -0.95 16.24
CA PHE A 95 4.98 -1.91 15.41
C PHE A 95 6.36 -2.18 15.96
N GLU A 96 6.87 -3.39 15.70
CA GLU A 96 8.22 -3.77 16.03
C GLU A 96 8.97 -4.23 14.78
N GLU A 97 10.25 -3.93 14.70
CA GLU A 97 11.09 -4.42 13.62
C GLU A 97 11.42 -5.89 13.88
N VAL A 98 11.02 -6.76 12.95
CA VAL A 98 11.25 -8.21 13.08
C VAL A 98 12.28 -8.73 12.09
N ALA A 99 12.61 -7.98 11.04
CA ALA A 99 13.63 -8.33 10.08
C ALA A 99 14.20 -7.07 9.44
N ARG A 100 15.49 -7.13 9.10
CA ARG A 100 16.17 -6.04 8.40
C ARG A 100 17.24 -6.61 7.49
N GLU A 101 17.27 -6.11 6.26
CA GLU A 101 18.31 -6.44 5.30
C GLU A 101 18.91 -5.15 4.80
N ASP A 102 20.18 -4.90 5.13
CA ASP A 102 20.88 -3.67 4.78
C ASP A 102 21.69 -3.84 3.49
N HIS A 103 21.58 -2.86 2.61
CA HIS A 103 22.33 -2.73 1.37
C HIS A 103 22.96 -1.34 1.33
N ASP A 104 23.85 -1.09 0.34
CA ASP A 104 24.56 0.19 0.24
C ASP A 104 23.62 1.38 0.03
N ASP A 105 22.55 1.21 -0.76
CA ASP A 105 21.63 2.29 -1.14
C ASP A 105 20.35 2.28 -0.33
N CYS A 106 19.98 1.16 0.27
CA CYS A 106 18.70 1.03 0.96
C CYS A 106 18.71 -0.10 1.99
N SER A 107 17.69 -0.12 2.83
CA SER A 107 17.43 -1.23 3.74
C SER A 107 16.00 -1.71 3.56
N PHE A 108 15.80 -3.03 3.53
CA PHE A 108 14.48 -3.64 3.53
C PHE A 108 14.13 -4.02 4.97
N VAL A 109 13.07 -3.43 5.48
CA VAL A 109 12.67 -3.57 6.88
C VAL A 109 11.27 -4.16 6.95
N THR A 110 11.11 -5.20 7.75
CA THR A 110 9.80 -5.79 8.03
C THR A 110 9.37 -5.37 9.42
N LEU A 111 8.21 -4.73 9.51
CA LEU A 111 7.58 -4.33 10.76
C LEU A 111 6.33 -5.17 10.96
N ARG A 112 6.11 -5.60 12.19
CA ARG A 112 4.92 -6.35 12.58
C ARG A 112 4.22 -5.65 13.73
N ARG A 113 2.88 -5.64 13.71
CA ARG A 113 2.09 -5.06 14.79
C ARG A 113 2.33 -5.82 16.09
N ARG A 114 2.56 -5.08 17.13
CA ARG A 114 2.76 -5.61 18.50
C ARG A 114 1.49 -6.25 19.06
#